data_6b128e587afde7688a4e89ef6f1f876f
#
_entry.id   6b128e587afde7688a4e89ef6f1f876f
#
_cell.length_a   1.000
_cell.length_b   1.000
_cell.length_c   1.000
_cell.angle_alpha   90.00
_cell.angle_beta   90.00
_cell.angle_gamma   90.00
#
_symmetry.space_group_name_H-M   'P 1'
#
loop_
_entity.id
_entity.type
_entity.pdbx_description
1 polymer ?
#
loop_
_entity_poly.entity_id
_entity_poly.type
_entity_poly.pdbx_seq_one_letter_code
_entity_poly.pdbx_strand_id
1 'polypeptide(L)'
;MNHFKSWSGLNHQLNEYLCDSLKNRVSYFLTRYHEVHNSYGRASIMLDGKELVVFSWINMYKQEFDTTEQSKETGITNSDALELKNKWEKDGTLSEWDFLQSATNFLQMSIADALTSENCLIRIFAILDRRVGKRTIQKIQDSGVYKTYPEWVQQFYWLRFECG
;
A
#
# COMPACT_ATOMS: atom_id res chain seq x y z
N MET A 1 7.16 -19.26 -7.45
CA MET A 1 5.91 -18.71 -6.88
C MET A 1 5.98 -18.82 -5.37
N ASN A 2 6.18 -17.69 -4.72
CA ASN A 2 6.17 -17.67 -3.26
C ASN A 2 4.72 -17.59 -2.78
N HIS A 3 4.18 -18.69 -2.35
CA HIS A 3 2.87 -18.72 -1.71
C HIS A 3 3.01 -18.17 -0.29
N PHE A 4 2.33 -17.06 0.01
CA PHE A 4 2.15 -16.72 1.41
C PHE A 4 1.26 -17.80 2.05
N LYS A 5 1.75 -18.40 3.13
CA LYS A 5 1.09 -19.56 3.71
C LYS A 5 -0.23 -19.23 4.40
N SER A 6 -0.36 -18.03 4.96
CA SER A 6 -1.61 -17.54 5.57
C SER A 6 -1.53 -16.04 5.81
N TRP A 7 -2.69 -15.36 5.81
CA TRP A 7 -2.77 -13.96 6.22
C TRP A 7 -2.30 -13.75 7.66
N SER A 8 -2.67 -14.64 8.56
CA SER A 8 -2.26 -14.59 9.97
C SER A 8 -0.75 -14.54 10.14
N GLY A 9 -0.01 -15.41 9.44
CA GLY A 9 1.44 -15.43 9.48
C GLY A 9 2.07 -14.17 8.86
N LEU A 10 1.56 -13.73 7.72
CA LEU A 10 2.00 -12.51 7.05
C LEU A 10 1.77 -11.27 7.92
N ASN A 11 0.58 -11.16 8.50
CA ASN A 11 0.21 -10.07 9.40
C ASN A 11 1.10 -10.04 10.65
N HIS A 12 1.38 -11.18 11.24
CA HIS A 12 2.29 -11.28 12.37
C HIS A 12 3.67 -10.73 12.02
N GLN A 13 4.24 -11.14 10.89
CA GLN A 13 5.55 -10.65 10.45
C GLN A 13 5.53 -9.13 10.14
N LEU A 14 4.51 -8.62 9.48
CA LEU A 14 4.37 -7.18 9.23
C LEU A 14 4.32 -6.38 10.53
N ASN A 15 3.58 -6.86 11.53
CA ASN A 15 3.51 -6.21 12.84
C ASN A 15 4.83 -6.25 13.60
N GLU A 16 5.59 -7.34 13.47
CA GLU A 16 6.91 -7.48 14.08
C GLU A 16 7.91 -6.44 13.54
N TYR A 17 7.78 -6.07 12.27
CA TYR A 17 8.65 -5.07 11.65
C TYR A 17 8.26 -3.63 11.94
N LEU A 18 7.08 -3.36 12.47
CA LEU A 18 6.70 -2.00 12.84
C LEU A 18 7.66 -1.42 13.89
N CYS A 19 8.00 -0.14 13.73
CA CYS A 19 8.77 0.56 14.74
C CYS A 19 8.01 0.63 16.08
N ASP A 20 8.71 0.69 17.18
CA ASP A 20 8.13 0.55 18.51
C ASP A 20 7.04 1.58 18.81
N SER A 21 7.19 2.81 18.33
CA SER A 21 6.19 3.88 18.52
C SER A 21 4.88 3.62 17.78
N LEU A 22 4.88 2.76 16.77
CA LEU A 22 3.71 2.46 15.93
C LEU A 22 3.12 1.08 16.12
N LYS A 23 3.79 0.18 16.87
CA LYS A 23 3.34 -1.21 17.05
C LYS A 23 1.91 -1.38 17.56
N ASN A 24 1.44 -0.49 18.41
CA ASN A 24 0.09 -0.55 18.98
C ASN A 24 -0.87 0.44 18.31
N ARG A 25 -0.41 1.19 17.32
CA ARG A 25 -1.19 2.22 16.65
C ARG A 25 -1.51 1.85 15.20
N VAL A 26 -0.52 1.35 14.46
CA VAL A 26 -0.72 0.87 13.09
C VAL A 26 -1.11 -0.60 13.12
N SER A 27 -2.12 -0.95 12.35
CA SER A 27 -2.53 -2.34 12.13
C SER A 27 -2.91 -2.55 10.67
N TYR A 28 -2.79 -3.81 10.24
CA TYR A 28 -3.14 -4.23 8.90
C TYR A 28 -4.34 -5.16 8.97
N PHE A 29 -5.28 -4.99 8.07
CA PHE A 29 -6.51 -5.74 8.03
C PHE A 29 -6.74 -6.35 6.66
N LEU A 30 -7.23 -7.58 6.64
CA LEU A 30 -7.66 -8.26 5.43
C LEU A 30 -8.91 -9.06 5.71
N THR A 31 -9.97 -8.81 4.94
CA THR A 31 -11.19 -9.59 4.94
C THR A 31 -11.41 -10.24 3.58
N ARG A 32 -11.84 -11.49 3.59
CA ARG A 32 -12.35 -12.18 2.40
C ARG A 32 -13.84 -12.41 2.58
N TYR A 33 -14.61 -12.04 1.56
CA TYR A 33 -16.05 -12.31 1.55
C TYR A 33 -16.29 -13.72 1.00
N HIS A 34 -16.64 -14.65 1.89
CA HIS A 34 -16.88 -16.06 1.52
C HIS A 34 -18.15 -16.30 0.70
N GLU A 35 -19.07 -15.36 0.69
CA GLU A 35 -20.38 -15.48 0.06
C GLU A 35 -20.41 -15.15 -1.43
N VAL A 36 -19.32 -14.64 -1.98
CA VAL A 36 -19.21 -14.28 -3.40
C VAL A 36 -18.27 -15.26 -4.08
N HIS A 37 -18.69 -15.83 -5.20
CA HIS A 37 -17.97 -16.86 -5.96
C HIS A 37 -16.53 -16.50 -6.34
N ASN A 38 -16.09 -15.26 -6.20
CA ASN A 38 -14.77 -14.77 -6.59
C ASN A 38 -13.92 -14.26 -5.42
N SER A 39 -14.24 -14.60 -4.18
CA SER A 39 -13.40 -14.28 -3.00
C SER A 39 -12.93 -12.82 -2.92
N TYR A 40 -13.73 -11.87 -3.35
CA TYR A 40 -13.35 -10.45 -3.29
C TYR A 40 -13.12 -10.06 -1.85
N GLY A 41 -11.91 -9.58 -1.59
CA GLY A 41 -11.46 -9.17 -0.28
C GLY A 41 -11.36 -7.67 -0.16
N ARG A 42 -11.01 -7.27 1.03
CA ARG A 42 -10.73 -5.88 1.37
C ARG A 42 -9.54 -5.87 2.31
N ALA A 43 -8.51 -5.12 1.95
CA ALA A 43 -7.36 -4.87 2.82
C ALA A 43 -7.35 -3.40 3.24
N SER A 44 -6.80 -3.12 4.41
CA SER A 44 -6.63 -1.75 4.87
C SER A 44 -5.41 -1.60 5.75
N ILE A 45 -4.90 -0.37 5.82
CA ILE A 45 -3.92 0.05 6.83
C ILE A 45 -4.66 0.99 7.77
N MET A 46 -4.62 0.67 9.04
CA MET A 46 -5.34 1.38 10.09
C MET A 46 -4.39 2.10 11.02
N LEU A 47 -4.81 3.24 11.53
CA LEU A 47 -4.13 3.99 12.58
C LEU A 47 -5.12 4.29 13.71
N ASP A 48 -4.78 3.85 14.93
CA ASP A 48 -5.62 4.06 16.12
C ASP A 48 -7.07 3.62 15.92
N GLY A 49 -7.27 2.50 15.20
CA GLY A 49 -8.59 1.92 14.92
C GLY A 49 -9.34 2.55 13.76
N LYS A 50 -8.75 3.51 13.06
CA LYS A 50 -9.34 4.17 11.88
C LYS A 50 -8.59 3.80 10.62
N GLU A 51 -9.32 3.53 9.55
CA GLU A 51 -8.73 3.22 8.25
C GLU A 51 -8.10 4.47 7.63
N LEU A 52 -6.79 4.41 7.33
CA LEU A 52 -6.09 5.43 6.57
C LEU A 52 -6.22 5.22 5.06
N VAL A 53 -6.17 3.96 4.63
CA VAL A 53 -6.28 3.58 3.22
C VAL A 53 -6.91 2.20 3.11
N VAL A 54 -7.70 2.01 2.06
CA VAL A 54 -8.42 0.77 1.76
C VAL A 54 -8.04 0.29 0.36
N PHE A 55 -7.77 -1.00 0.24
CA PHE A 55 -7.46 -1.66 -1.01
C PHE A 55 -8.53 -2.71 -1.30
N SER A 56 -9.23 -2.57 -2.42
CA SER A 56 -10.33 -3.47 -2.76
C SER A 56 -10.50 -3.60 -4.25
N TRP A 57 -10.52 -4.83 -4.73
CA TRP A 57 -10.84 -5.15 -6.12
C TRP A 57 -12.19 -4.58 -6.55
N ILE A 58 -13.19 -4.64 -5.68
CA ILE A 58 -14.52 -4.10 -5.97
C ILE A 58 -14.46 -2.60 -6.26
N ASN A 59 -13.69 -1.85 -5.50
CA ASN A 59 -13.52 -0.41 -5.72
C ASN A 59 -12.80 -0.12 -7.03
N MET A 60 -11.76 -0.89 -7.37
CA MET A 60 -11.10 -0.80 -8.67
C MET A 60 -12.06 -1.11 -9.81
N TYR A 61 -12.83 -2.17 -9.68
CA TYR A 61 -13.79 -2.60 -10.70
C TYR A 61 -14.87 -1.53 -10.96
N LYS A 62 -15.38 -0.91 -9.92
CA LYS A 62 -16.34 0.20 -10.06
C LYS A 62 -15.75 1.38 -10.82
N GLN A 63 -14.52 1.77 -10.51
CA GLN A 63 -13.84 2.86 -11.23
C GLN A 63 -13.54 2.47 -12.68
N GLU A 64 -13.11 1.24 -12.91
CA GLU A 64 -12.87 0.72 -14.25
C GLU A 64 -14.15 0.67 -15.08
N PHE A 65 -15.26 0.26 -14.48
CA PHE A 65 -16.57 0.22 -15.14
C PHE A 65 -17.05 1.62 -15.54
N ASP A 66 -17.00 2.57 -14.62
CA ASP A 66 -17.35 3.96 -14.88
C ASP A 66 -16.47 4.56 -15.99
N THR A 67 -15.18 4.26 -15.95
CA THR A 67 -14.22 4.73 -16.96
C THR A 67 -14.43 4.04 -18.31
N THR A 68 -14.81 2.75 -18.31
CA THR A 68 -15.08 1.98 -19.54
C THR A 68 -16.35 2.44 -20.22
N GLU A 69 -17.38 2.84 -19.48
CA GLU A 69 -18.57 3.45 -20.08
C GLU A 69 -18.25 4.80 -20.71
N GLN A 70 -17.49 5.64 -20.03
CA GLN A 70 -16.97 6.88 -20.61
C GLN A 70 -16.09 6.64 -21.82
N SER A 71 -15.32 5.55 -21.83
CA SER A 71 -14.39 5.22 -22.92
C SER A 71 -15.04 4.63 -24.15
N LYS A 72 -16.17 3.96 -24.01
CA LYS A 72 -16.98 3.51 -25.15
C LYS A 72 -17.51 4.66 -25.98
N GLU A 73 -17.68 5.82 -25.33
CA GLU A 73 -18.07 7.06 -26.01
C GLU A 73 -16.89 7.78 -26.67
N THR A 74 -15.65 7.57 -26.21
CA THR A 74 -14.45 8.34 -26.62
C THR A 74 -13.34 7.57 -27.32
N GLY A 75 -13.38 6.22 -27.36
CA GLY A 75 -12.37 5.38 -28.02
C GLY A 75 -11.01 5.35 -27.33
N ILE A 76 -10.83 4.55 -26.27
CA ILE A 76 -9.58 4.47 -25.49
C ILE A 76 -8.47 3.77 -26.27
N THR A 77 -7.29 4.40 -26.28
CA THR A 77 -6.03 3.85 -26.78
C THR A 77 -5.21 3.20 -25.65
N ASN A 78 -4.12 2.46 -25.98
CA ASN A 78 -3.20 1.89 -24.98
C ASN A 78 -2.53 2.95 -24.07
N SER A 79 -2.36 4.18 -24.58
CA SER A 79 -1.85 5.30 -23.77
C SER A 79 -2.84 5.71 -22.68
N ASP A 80 -4.13 5.61 -22.94
CA ASP A 80 -5.18 5.93 -21.95
C ASP A 80 -5.23 4.88 -20.84
N ALA A 81 -4.95 3.61 -21.13
CA ALA A 81 -4.83 2.56 -20.11
C ALA A 81 -3.65 2.79 -19.17
N LEU A 82 -2.53 3.29 -19.68
CA LEU A 82 -1.38 3.66 -18.86
C LEU A 82 -1.68 4.89 -17.98
N GLU A 83 -2.34 5.90 -18.51
CA GLU A 83 -2.78 7.07 -17.75
C GLU A 83 -3.75 6.68 -16.63
N LEU A 84 -4.66 5.76 -16.90
CA LEU A 84 -5.60 5.25 -15.91
C LEU A 84 -4.88 4.51 -14.77
N LYS A 85 -3.91 3.67 -15.10
CA LYS A 85 -3.07 2.99 -14.11
C LYS A 85 -2.31 3.99 -13.24
N ASN A 86 -1.71 5.01 -13.84
CA ASN A 86 -1.01 6.07 -13.13
C ASN A 86 -1.95 6.86 -12.22
N LYS A 87 -3.17 7.12 -12.68
CA LYS A 87 -4.22 7.76 -11.87
C LYS A 87 -4.59 6.90 -10.66
N TRP A 88 -4.78 5.60 -10.85
CA TRP A 88 -5.09 4.70 -9.73
C TRP A 88 -4.00 4.68 -8.67
N GLU A 89 -2.73 4.59 -9.08
CA GLU A 89 -1.60 4.67 -8.15
C GLU A 89 -1.58 6.01 -7.41
N LYS A 90 -1.84 7.11 -8.10
CA LYS A 90 -1.90 8.45 -7.52
C LYS A 90 -3.03 8.60 -6.51
N ASP A 91 -4.18 7.99 -6.77
CA ASP A 91 -5.37 8.07 -5.92
C ASP A 91 -5.38 7.00 -4.82
N GLY A 92 -4.43 6.06 -4.83
CA GLY A 92 -4.39 4.94 -3.89
C GLY A 92 -5.43 3.84 -4.21
N THR A 93 -5.89 3.77 -5.44
CA THR A 93 -6.85 2.76 -5.90
C THR A 93 -6.11 1.49 -6.27
N LEU A 94 -5.92 0.63 -5.29
CA LEU A 94 -5.23 -0.67 -5.44
C LEU A 94 -6.14 -1.79 -4.92
N SER A 95 -5.85 -3.02 -5.35
CA SER A 95 -6.59 -4.20 -4.88
C SER A 95 -5.98 -4.80 -3.62
N GLU A 96 -6.75 -5.67 -2.95
CA GLU A 96 -6.23 -6.49 -1.86
C GLU A 96 -5.12 -7.44 -2.30
N TRP A 97 -5.10 -7.82 -3.57
CA TRP A 97 -4.03 -8.62 -4.17
C TRP A 97 -2.74 -7.81 -4.29
N ASP A 98 -2.83 -6.54 -4.68
CA ASP A 98 -1.68 -5.63 -4.71
C ASP A 98 -1.08 -5.50 -3.31
N PHE A 99 -1.92 -5.38 -2.30
CA PHE A 99 -1.50 -5.34 -0.90
C PHE A 99 -0.78 -6.63 -0.48
N LEU A 100 -1.38 -7.78 -0.73
CA LEU A 100 -0.79 -9.09 -0.37
C LEU A 100 0.53 -9.36 -1.11
N GLN A 101 0.57 -9.07 -2.40
CA GLN A 101 1.77 -9.23 -3.23
C GLN A 101 2.89 -8.33 -2.73
N SER A 102 2.58 -7.06 -2.46
CA SER A 102 3.55 -6.08 -1.99
C SER A 102 4.08 -6.44 -0.60
N ALA A 103 3.22 -6.88 0.31
CA ALA A 103 3.63 -7.32 1.64
C ALA A 103 4.54 -8.55 1.57
N THR A 104 4.20 -9.53 0.74
CA THR A 104 5.02 -10.73 0.53
C THR A 104 6.39 -10.38 -0.03
N ASN A 105 6.45 -9.52 -1.02
CA ASN A 105 7.71 -9.07 -1.62
C ASN A 105 8.55 -8.27 -0.62
N PHE A 106 7.93 -7.38 0.13
CA PHE A 106 8.59 -6.59 1.17
C PHE A 106 9.33 -7.45 2.19
N LEU A 107 8.71 -8.52 2.66
CA LEU A 107 9.32 -9.42 3.66
C LEU A 107 10.57 -10.16 3.15
N GLN A 108 10.79 -10.18 1.85
CA GLN A 108 11.94 -10.83 1.20
C GLN A 108 13.00 -9.83 0.72
N MET A 109 12.75 -8.53 0.86
CA MET A 109 13.65 -7.48 0.40
C MET A 109 14.56 -6.99 1.53
N SER A 110 15.72 -6.47 1.15
CA SER A 110 16.50 -5.64 2.07
C SER A 110 15.75 -4.35 2.36
N ILE A 111 15.95 -3.78 3.55
CA ILE A 111 15.29 -2.51 3.88
C ILE A 111 15.74 -1.35 2.97
N ALA A 112 16.99 -1.38 2.51
CA ALA A 112 17.50 -0.37 1.57
C ALA A 112 16.76 -0.44 0.22
N ASP A 113 16.55 -1.63 -0.32
CA ASP A 113 15.81 -1.82 -1.56
C ASP A 113 14.33 -1.45 -1.40
N ALA A 114 13.75 -1.80 -0.26
CA ALA A 114 12.36 -1.48 0.03
C ALA A 114 12.11 0.04 0.10
N LEU A 115 13.02 0.79 0.72
CA LEU A 115 12.93 2.25 0.81
C LEU A 115 13.00 2.95 -0.54
N THR A 116 13.65 2.35 -1.53
CA THR A 116 13.81 2.90 -2.88
C THR A 116 12.96 2.20 -3.94
N SER A 117 12.08 1.30 -3.53
CA SER A 117 11.18 0.59 -4.42
C SER A 117 10.25 1.55 -5.16
N GLU A 118 9.94 1.26 -6.41
CA GLU A 118 8.92 1.98 -7.17
C GLU A 118 7.49 1.66 -6.70
N ASN A 119 7.32 0.54 -5.98
CA ASN A 119 6.04 0.15 -5.42
C ASN A 119 5.71 0.97 -4.17
N CYS A 120 4.62 1.74 -4.22
CA CYS A 120 4.19 2.62 -3.13
C CYS A 120 3.92 1.87 -1.82
N LEU A 121 3.30 0.68 -1.89
CA LEU A 121 3.02 -0.12 -0.70
C LEU A 121 4.29 -0.64 -0.03
N ILE A 122 5.27 -1.08 -0.83
CA ILE A 122 6.56 -1.51 -0.30
C ILE A 122 7.27 -0.35 0.40
N ARG A 123 7.25 0.85 -0.18
CA ARG A 123 7.80 2.04 0.49
C ARG A 123 7.08 2.37 1.79
N ILE A 124 5.76 2.20 1.85
CA ILE A 124 4.98 2.40 3.09
C ILE A 124 5.43 1.41 4.16
N PHE A 125 5.49 0.13 3.85
CA PHE A 125 5.99 -0.85 4.80
C PHE A 125 7.40 -0.51 5.27
N ALA A 126 8.27 -0.07 4.36
CA ALA A 126 9.65 0.28 4.67
C ALA A 126 9.76 1.50 5.60
N ILE A 127 9.03 2.57 5.36
CA ILE A 127 9.12 3.77 6.21
C ILE A 127 8.59 3.50 7.63
N LEU A 128 7.66 2.56 7.78
CA LEU A 128 7.12 2.16 9.08
C LEU A 128 8.01 1.15 9.82
N ASP A 129 9.05 0.63 9.16
CA ASP A 129 9.87 -0.47 9.66
C ASP A 129 10.86 -0.01 10.72
N ARG A 130 10.97 -0.80 11.80
CA ARG A 130 11.90 -0.56 12.91
C ARG A 130 13.39 -0.57 12.51
N ARG A 131 13.72 -1.26 11.41
CA ARG A 131 15.10 -1.34 10.89
C ARG A 131 15.58 -0.02 10.29
N VAL A 132 14.67 0.90 9.99
CA VAL A 132 15.02 2.23 9.52
C VAL A 132 15.38 3.11 10.71
N GLY A 133 16.66 3.37 10.90
CA GLY A 133 17.18 4.13 12.02
C GLY A 133 16.94 5.64 11.88
N LYS A 134 17.09 6.34 13.00
CA LYS A 134 16.87 7.80 13.10
C LYS A 134 17.65 8.61 12.07
N ARG A 135 18.90 8.23 11.77
CA ARG A 135 19.72 8.92 10.76
C ARG A 135 19.14 8.79 9.35
N THR A 136 18.62 7.60 9.01
CA THR A 136 18.00 7.37 7.71
C THR A 136 16.68 8.13 7.61
N ILE A 137 15.88 8.11 8.66
CA ILE A 137 14.63 8.90 8.74
C ILE A 137 14.93 10.39 8.52
N GLN A 138 15.94 10.93 9.21
CA GLN A 138 16.34 12.33 9.06
C GLN A 138 16.79 12.66 7.62
N LYS A 139 17.57 11.78 7.01
CA LYS A 139 17.99 11.95 5.60
C LYS A 139 16.79 11.96 4.64
N ILE A 140 15.82 11.08 4.85
CA ILE A 140 14.60 11.03 4.04
C ILE A 140 13.82 12.33 4.20
N GLN A 141 13.66 12.80 5.43
CA GLN A 141 12.97 14.05 5.72
C GLN A 141 13.67 15.25 5.09
N ASP A 142 14.98 15.35 5.23
CA ASP A 142 15.79 16.45 4.70
C ASP A 142 15.82 16.45 3.17
N SER A 143 15.82 15.27 2.54
CA SER A 143 15.82 15.14 1.07
C SER A 143 14.55 15.69 0.43
N GLY A 144 13.43 15.63 1.14
CA GLY A 144 12.13 16.02 0.64
C GLY A 144 11.58 15.16 -0.50
N VAL A 145 12.23 14.04 -0.84
CA VAL A 145 11.82 13.17 -1.96
C VAL A 145 10.41 12.62 -1.78
N TYR A 146 9.99 12.36 -0.55
CA TYR A 146 8.65 11.88 -0.24
C TYR A 146 7.54 12.86 -0.68
N LYS A 147 7.85 14.13 -0.85
CA LYS A 147 6.91 15.15 -1.34
C LYS A 147 6.53 14.95 -2.81
N THR A 148 7.30 14.15 -3.55
CA THR A 148 7.00 13.76 -4.93
C THR A 148 6.04 12.57 -5.02
N TYR A 149 5.79 11.90 -3.90
CA TYR A 149 4.91 10.73 -3.84
C TYR A 149 3.43 11.14 -3.78
N PRO A 150 2.50 10.25 -4.13
CA PRO A 150 1.08 10.51 -3.95
C PRO A 150 0.73 10.92 -2.51
N GLU A 151 -0.26 11.78 -2.32
CA GLU A 151 -0.65 12.27 -0.99
C GLU A 151 -0.97 11.15 0.00
N TRP A 152 -1.67 10.10 -0.47
CA TRP A 152 -2.01 8.96 0.37
C TRP A 152 -0.78 8.19 0.87
N VAL A 153 0.33 8.24 0.13
CA VAL A 153 1.63 7.67 0.54
C VAL A 153 2.34 8.60 1.51
N GLN A 154 2.33 9.90 1.25
CA GLN A 154 2.99 10.92 2.08
C GLN A 154 2.53 10.88 3.54
N GLN A 155 1.26 10.58 3.80
CA GLN A 155 0.73 10.52 5.16
C GLN A 155 1.50 9.53 6.07
N PHE A 156 2.02 8.44 5.51
CA PHE A 156 2.81 7.46 6.26
C PHE A 156 4.22 7.98 6.59
N TYR A 157 4.79 8.79 5.72
CA TYR A 157 6.06 9.48 5.99
C TYR A 157 5.90 10.51 7.10
N TRP A 158 4.86 11.33 7.06
CA TRP A 158 4.54 12.27 8.13
C TRP A 158 4.34 11.56 9.47
N LEU A 159 3.58 10.48 9.46
CA LEU A 159 3.35 9.65 10.65
C LEU A 159 4.68 9.19 11.26
N ARG A 160 5.59 8.69 10.44
CA ARG A 160 6.90 8.23 10.90
C ARG A 160 7.76 9.36 11.46
N PHE A 161 7.75 10.51 10.81
CA PHE A 161 8.51 11.68 11.28
C PHE A 161 8.01 12.20 12.62
N GLU A 162 6.71 12.24 12.83
CA GLU A 162 6.08 12.68 14.08
C GLU A 162 6.34 11.71 15.24
N CYS A 163 6.38 10.42 14.97
CA CYS A 163 6.56 9.40 16.01
C CYS A 163 8.03 9.05 16.29
N GLY A 164 8.95 9.63 15.57
CA GLY A 164 10.38 9.40 15.75
C GLY A 164 10.87 8.09 15.22
#